data_4c5875b827a728e9e0324ec4d5fbf74b
#
_entry.id   4c5875b827a728e9e0324ec4d5fbf74b
#
_cell.length_a   1.000
_cell.length_b   1.000
_cell.length_c   1.000
_cell.angle_alpha   90.00
_cell.angle_beta   90.00
_cell.angle_gamma   90.00
#
_symmetry.space_group_name_H-M   'P 1'
#
loop_
_entity.id
_entity.type
_entity.pdbx_description
1 polymer ?
#
loop_
_entity_poly.entity_id
_entity_poly.type
_entity_poly.pdbx_seq_one_letter_code
_entity_poly.pdbx_strand_id
1 'polypeptide(L)'
;ERYLHELGIQSVDQLTKEQCDTLSWNHIINQAYFTTDLIDGNIPTANMNERYLTFSCDSDALNNNNVIYYINKSARLVVRDDSVENGVVHTLDRVIVPQSFLLPDLLAEDSTISIFNEALVLTGLCDSLKQYIDPTYFCSEDSVNQDIIIHTGGSQYAMRYVGTRMKRYTAFVETDEVYAANGIHDLDDLKAHAKQVYDQMMQDCMTTIGRTVRIP
;
A
#
# COMPACT_ATOMS: atom_id res chain seq x y z
N GLU A 1 -13.33 -6.14 21.49
CA GLU A 1 -12.77 -5.67 22.79
C GLU A 1 -11.28 -5.31 22.66
N ARG A 2 -10.39 -6.20 22.18
CA ARG A 2 -8.95 -5.95 22.06
C ARG A 2 -8.63 -4.67 21.27
N TYR A 3 -9.23 -4.47 20.10
CA TYR A 3 -9.03 -3.26 19.29
C TYR A 3 -9.46 -1.97 20.00
N LEU A 4 -10.58 -1.99 20.72
CA LEU A 4 -11.04 -0.85 21.51
C LEU A 4 -10.07 -0.54 22.66
N HIS A 5 -9.55 -1.58 23.29
CA HIS A 5 -8.56 -1.43 24.35
C HIS A 5 -7.25 -0.82 23.84
N GLU A 6 -6.80 -1.19 22.64
CA GLU A 6 -5.64 -0.58 21.96
C GLU A 6 -5.85 0.92 21.68
N LEU A 7 -7.11 1.33 21.43
CA LEU A 7 -7.50 2.74 21.31
C LEU A 7 -7.76 3.44 22.67
N GLY A 8 -7.62 2.74 23.78
CA GLY A 8 -7.89 3.27 25.12
C GLY A 8 -9.37 3.53 25.43
N ILE A 9 -10.29 2.88 24.68
CA ILE A 9 -11.74 3.03 24.83
C ILE A 9 -12.38 1.70 25.24
N GLN A 10 -13.52 1.79 25.95
CA GLN A 10 -14.18 0.61 26.55
C GLN A 10 -15.39 0.11 25.76
N SER A 11 -15.99 0.97 24.93
CA SER A 11 -17.19 0.65 24.18
C SER A 11 -17.14 1.25 22.77
N VAL A 12 -17.82 0.59 21.83
CA VAL A 12 -18.01 1.06 20.45
C VAL A 12 -18.67 2.44 20.40
N ASP A 13 -19.54 2.74 21.38
CA ASP A 13 -20.23 4.04 21.47
C ASP A 13 -19.28 5.23 21.70
N GLN A 14 -18.05 4.96 22.12
CA GLN A 14 -17.00 5.98 22.31
C GLN A 14 -16.22 6.30 21.04
N LEU A 15 -16.43 5.52 19.98
CA LEU A 15 -15.81 5.81 18.69
C LEU A 15 -16.45 7.05 18.06
N THR A 16 -15.62 7.90 17.47
CA THR A 16 -16.12 8.99 16.64
C THR A 16 -16.77 8.42 15.36
N LYS A 17 -17.61 9.22 14.72
CA LYS A 17 -18.21 8.83 13.44
C LYS A 17 -17.15 8.45 12.40
N GLU A 18 -16.07 9.22 12.30
CA GLU A 18 -14.96 8.97 11.36
C GLU A 18 -14.24 7.65 11.67
N GLN A 19 -14.05 7.32 12.95
CA GLN A 19 -13.49 6.04 13.37
C GLN A 19 -14.41 4.87 13.02
N CYS A 20 -15.72 5.04 13.22
CA CYS A 20 -16.71 4.03 12.84
C CYS A 20 -16.75 3.82 11.32
N ASP A 21 -16.78 4.90 10.55
CA ASP A 21 -16.78 4.86 9.09
C ASP A 21 -15.52 4.15 8.58
N THR A 22 -14.34 4.56 9.06
CA THR A 22 -13.05 3.95 8.70
C THR A 22 -13.01 2.47 9.04
N LEU A 23 -13.48 2.10 10.23
CA LEU A 23 -13.52 0.72 10.67
C LEU A 23 -14.44 -0.13 9.80
N SER A 24 -15.66 0.37 9.54
CA SER A 24 -16.65 -0.33 8.72
C SER A 24 -16.16 -0.50 7.28
N TRP A 25 -15.66 0.55 6.66
CA TRP A 25 -15.15 0.52 5.29
C TRP A 25 -13.92 -0.37 5.13
N ASN A 26 -13.16 -0.55 6.22
CA ASN A 26 -12.00 -1.45 6.20
C ASN A 26 -12.40 -2.94 6.07
N HIS A 27 -13.64 -3.29 6.42
CA HIS A 27 -14.17 -4.64 6.35
C HIS A 27 -15.03 -4.92 5.12
N ILE A 28 -15.22 -3.96 4.24
CA ILE A 28 -16.11 -4.08 3.08
C ILE A 28 -15.30 -3.96 1.79
N ILE A 29 -15.48 -4.92 0.90
CA ILE A 29 -14.97 -4.91 -0.47
C ILE A 29 -16.18 -4.82 -1.41
N ASN A 30 -16.13 -3.92 -2.39
CA ASN A 30 -17.22 -3.75 -3.37
C ASN A 30 -17.17 -4.82 -4.48
N GLN A 31 -17.03 -6.07 -4.07
CA GLN A 31 -17.02 -7.26 -4.92
C GLN A 31 -17.30 -8.49 -4.06
N ALA A 32 -18.11 -9.40 -4.55
CA ALA A 32 -18.33 -10.68 -3.89
C ALA A 32 -17.16 -11.63 -4.16
N TYR A 33 -16.63 -12.25 -3.12
CA TYR A 33 -15.59 -13.26 -3.18
C TYR A 33 -15.96 -14.43 -2.29
N PHE A 34 -15.97 -15.63 -2.84
CA PHE A 34 -15.95 -16.86 -2.06
C PHE A 34 -14.50 -17.24 -1.74
N THR A 35 -14.30 -18.07 -0.72
CA THR A 35 -12.94 -18.53 -0.39
C THR A 35 -12.29 -19.32 -1.53
N THR A 36 -13.08 -19.90 -2.42
CA THR A 36 -12.63 -20.58 -3.66
C THR A 36 -12.12 -19.64 -4.74
N ASP A 37 -12.50 -18.36 -4.69
CA ASP A 37 -12.10 -17.35 -5.68
C ASP A 37 -10.80 -16.64 -5.27
N LEU A 38 -10.36 -16.86 -4.02
CA LEU A 38 -9.20 -16.20 -3.42
C LEU A 38 -7.97 -17.11 -3.47
N ILE A 39 -6.85 -16.52 -3.79
CA ILE A 39 -5.52 -17.13 -3.76
C ILE A 39 -4.64 -16.42 -2.74
N ASP A 40 -3.61 -17.09 -2.25
CA ASP A 40 -2.63 -16.49 -1.35
C ASP A 40 -2.06 -15.21 -1.95
N GLY A 41 -2.12 -14.12 -1.19
CA GLY A 41 -1.66 -12.81 -1.61
C GLY A 41 -2.72 -11.72 -1.46
N ASN A 42 -2.58 -10.66 -2.24
CA ASN A 42 -3.51 -9.55 -2.19
C ASN A 42 -4.85 -9.92 -2.85
N ILE A 43 -5.95 -9.58 -2.17
CA ILE A 43 -7.27 -9.63 -2.78
C ILE A 43 -7.29 -8.61 -3.93
N PRO A 44 -7.74 -8.99 -5.15
CA PRO A 44 -7.60 -8.14 -6.33
C PRO A 44 -8.30 -6.79 -6.25
N THR A 45 -9.37 -6.70 -5.46
CA THR A 45 -10.13 -5.46 -5.26
C THR A 45 -9.81 -4.86 -3.90
N ALA A 46 -9.54 -3.57 -3.87
CA ALA A 46 -9.35 -2.82 -2.64
C ALA A 46 -10.64 -2.75 -1.82
N ASN A 47 -10.53 -2.67 -0.50
CA ASN A 47 -11.67 -2.39 0.37
C ASN A 47 -12.18 -0.94 0.20
N MET A 48 -13.26 -0.58 0.85
CA MET A 48 -13.85 0.75 0.73
C MET A 48 -12.99 1.88 1.33
N ASN A 49 -11.92 1.55 2.05
CA ASN A 49 -10.85 2.48 2.45
C ASN A 49 -9.71 2.54 1.42
N GLU A 50 -9.89 1.98 0.22
CA GLU A 50 -8.89 1.91 -0.85
C GLU A 50 -7.59 1.18 -0.45
N ARG A 51 -7.68 0.22 0.47
CA ARG A 51 -6.58 -0.62 0.93
C ARG A 51 -6.77 -2.05 0.42
N TYR A 52 -5.68 -2.65 -0.07
CA TYR A 52 -5.69 -4.05 -0.41
C TYR A 52 -5.57 -4.89 0.85
N LEU A 53 -6.49 -5.83 1.03
CA LEU A 53 -6.39 -6.84 2.06
C LEU A 53 -5.61 -8.03 1.50
N THR A 54 -4.88 -8.74 2.35
CA THR A 54 -4.22 -9.99 1.98
C THR A 54 -5.05 -11.16 2.46
N PHE A 55 -5.17 -12.15 1.60
CA PHE A 55 -5.72 -13.46 1.94
C PHE A 55 -4.57 -14.45 2.07
N SER A 56 -4.64 -15.32 3.06
CA SER A 56 -3.68 -16.40 3.22
C SER A 56 -4.36 -17.64 3.79
N CYS A 57 -3.84 -18.81 3.43
CA CYS A 57 -4.26 -20.08 4.00
C CYS A 57 -3.09 -20.76 4.70
N ASP A 58 -3.41 -21.48 5.78
CA ASP A 58 -2.46 -22.29 6.53
C ASP A 58 -3.11 -23.63 6.86
N SER A 59 -2.31 -24.63 7.20
CA SER A 59 -2.77 -25.93 7.62
C SER A 59 -2.74 -26.05 9.15
N ASP A 60 -3.89 -26.40 9.75
CA ASP A 60 -3.96 -26.69 11.18
C ASP A 60 -3.44 -28.10 11.46
N ALA A 61 -2.15 -28.19 11.79
CA ALA A 61 -1.50 -29.46 12.11
C ALA A 61 -2.12 -30.19 13.33
N LEU A 62 -2.85 -29.46 14.19
CA LEU A 62 -3.51 -30.00 15.39
C LEU A 62 -4.90 -30.56 15.08
N ASN A 63 -5.56 -30.12 13.99
CA ASN A 63 -6.91 -30.52 13.60
C ASN A 63 -6.94 -31.18 12.21
N ASN A 64 -6.26 -32.31 12.06
CA ASN A 64 -6.26 -33.09 10.82
C ASN A 64 -5.88 -32.33 9.55
N ASN A 65 -4.97 -31.36 9.66
CA ASN A 65 -4.57 -30.49 8.56
C ASN A 65 -5.75 -29.74 7.91
N ASN A 66 -6.76 -29.35 8.67
CA ASN A 66 -7.82 -28.49 8.17
C ASN A 66 -7.23 -27.15 7.72
N VAL A 67 -7.70 -26.67 6.58
CA VAL A 67 -7.26 -25.38 6.05
C VAL A 67 -7.87 -24.26 6.87
N ILE A 68 -7.03 -23.38 7.37
CA ILE A 68 -7.41 -22.16 8.07
C ILE A 68 -7.14 -20.97 7.14
N TYR A 69 -8.09 -20.05 7.08
CA TYR A 69 -7.99 -18.87 6.24
C TYR A 69 -7.83 -17.63 7.10
N TYR A 70 -7.00 -16.70 6.63
CA TYR A 70 -6.70 -15.44 7.33
C TYR A 70 -6.83 -14.24 6.38
N ILE A 71 -7.30 -13.13 6.94
CA ILE A 71 -7.17 -11.81 6.33
C ILE A 71 -6.06 -11.05 7.05
N ASN A 72 -5.17 -10.43 6.26
CA ASN A 72 -3.99 -9.70 6.75
C ASN A 72 -3.14 -10.53 7.73
N LYS A 73 -3.03 -11.85 7.48
CA LYS A 73 -2.25 -12.82 8.29
C LYS A 73 -2.66 -12.88 9.78
N SER A 74 -3.68 -12.16 10.20
CA SER A 74 -4.06 -12.00 11.61
C SER A 74 -5.50 -12.36 11.89
N ALA A 75 -6.46 -11.91 11.10
CA ALA A 75 -7.88 -12.15 11.32
C ALA A 75 -8.30 -13.49 10.67
N ARG A 76 -8.64 -14.46 11.51
CA ARG A 76 -9.05 -15.79 11.07
C ARG A 76 -10.50 -15.79 10.62
N LEU A 77 -10.81 -16.46 9.51
CA LEU A 77 -12.18 -16.74 9.09
C LEU A 77 -12.76 -17.86 9.99
N VAL A 78 -13.82 -17.52 10.72
CA VAL A 78 -14.54 -18.45 11.62
C VAL A 78 -15.72 -19.08 10.89
N VAL A 79 -16.49 -18.25 10.16
CA VAL A 79 -17.54 -18.69 9.24
C VAL A 79 -17.20 -18.12 7.88
N ARG A 80 -17.37 -18.92 6.84
CA ARG A 80 -17.00 -18.53 5.49
C ARG A 80 -18.11 -18.84 4.50
N ASP A 81 -18.10 -18.09 3.41
CA ASP A 81 -18.91 -18.35 2.23
C ASP A 81 -20.43 -18.28 2.51
N ASP A 82 -20.84 -17.46 3.49
CA ASP A 82 -22.24 -17.24 3.79
C ASP A 82 -22.84 -16.31 2.71
N SER A 83 -23.63 -16.90 1.83
CA SER A 83 -24.16 -16.22 0.65
C SER A 83 -25.45 -15.48 0.99
N VAL A 84 -25.49 -14.21 0.59
CA VAL A 84 -26.68 -13.35 0.69
C VAL A 84 -27.07 -12.84 -0.70
N GLU A 85 -28.23 -12.24 -0.84
CA GLU A 85 -28.78 -11.82 -2.13
C GLU A 85 -27.85 -10.92 -2.94
N ASN A 86 -27.08 -10.05 -2.27
CA ASN A 86 -26.22 -9.06 -2.91
C ASN A 86 -24.73 -9.22 -2.58
N GLY A 87 -24.31 -10.37 -2.04
CA GLY A 87 -22.89 -10.57 -1.70
C GLY A 87 -22.58 -11.84 -0.93
N VAL A 88 -21.41 -11.85 -0.32
CA VAL A 88 -20.88 -12.93 0.51
C VAL A 88 -20.40 -12.35 1.83
N VAL A 89 -20.71 -13.04 2.93
CA VAL A 89 -20.28 -12.65 4.28
C VAL A 89 -19.30 -13.69 4.82
N HIS A 90 -18.19 -13.20 5.36
CA HIS A 90 -17.22 -13.99 6.10
C HIS A 90 -17.13 -13.45 7.53
N THR A 91 -17.33 -14.32 8.52
CA THR A 91 -17.16 -13.93 9.93
C THR A 91 -15.72 -14.13 10.37
N LEU A 92 -15.14 -13.12 10.99
CA LEU A 92 -13.77 -13.11 11.48
C LEU A 92 -13.74 -13.26 13.01
N ASP A 93 -12.63 -13.80 13.54
CA ASP A 93 -12.38 -13.91 14.99
C ASP A 93 -11.97 -12.56 15.60
N ARG A 94 -11.56 -11.60 14.78
CA ARG A 94 -11.11 -10.28 15.21
C ARG A 94 -11.29 -9.23 14.13
N VAL A 95 -11.15 -7.98 14.55
CA VAL A 95 -11.21 -6.80 13.69
C VAL A 95 -10.00 -6.75 12.76
N ILE A 96 -10.24 -6.40 11.49
CA ILE A 96 -9.18 -5.99 10.57
C ILE A 96 -8.81 -4.55 10.93
N VAL A 97 -7.69 -4.40 11.66
CA VAL A 97 -7.22 -3.07 12.08
C VAL A 97 -6.85 -2.23 10.86
N PRO A 98 -7.42 -1.02 10.74
CA PRO A 98 -7.01 -0.11 9.67
C PRO A 98 -5.52 0.24 9.79
N GLN A 99 -4.77 0.08 8.70
CA GLN A 99 -3.36 0.46 8.64
C GLN A 99 -3.28 1.99 8.52
N SER A 100 -2.74 2.65 9.52
CA SER A 100 -2.52 4.10 9.54
C SER A 100 -1.12 4.50 9.09
N PHE A 101 -0.18 3.56 9.04
CA PHE A 101 1.19 3.82 8.62
C PHE A 101 1.29 4.17 7.14
N LEU A 102 1.99 5.24 6.86
CA LEU A 102 2.43 5.61 5.52
C LEU A 102 3.77 4.95 5.21
N LEU A 103 4.17 4.93 3.93
CA LEU A 103 5.41 4.30 3.51
C LEU A 103 6.65 4.77 4.31
N PRO A 104 6.88 6.08 4.54
CA PRO A 104 8.02 6.54 5.33
C PRO A 104 7.98 6.08 6.79
N ASP A 105 6.79 5.95 7.37
CA ASP A 105 6.65 5.53 8.77
C ASP A 105 7.06 4.06 8.93
N LEU A 106 6.64 3.21 7.98
CA LEU A 106 7.03 1.80 7.94
C LEU A 106 8.54 1.62 7.70
N LEU A 107 9.12 2.41 6.79
CA LEU A 107 10.56 2.38 6.53
C LEU A 107 11.37 2.83 7.76
N ALA A 108 10.88 3.81 8.52
CA ALA A 108 11.56 4.32 9.72
C ALA A 108 11.57 3.30 10.88
N GLU A 109 10.64 2.35 10.92
CA GLU A 109 10.60 1.29 11.94
C GLU A 109 11.61 0.17 11.65
N ASP A 110 12.07 0.03 10.41
CA ASP A 110 13.00 -1.02 10.03
C ASP A 110 14.45 -0.60 10.27
N SER A 111 15.05 -1.17 11.31
CA SER A 111 16.44 -0.89 11.69
C SER A 111 17.50 -1.47 10.73
N THR A 112 17.09 -2.28 9.76
CA THR A 112 18.03 -2.90 8.80
C THR A 112 18.29 -2.03 7.57
N ILE A 113 17.59 -0.89 7.43
CA ILE A 113 17.68 0.04 6.29
C ILE A 113 17.99 1.48 6.75
N SER A 114 18.83 1.61 7.79
CA SER A 114 19.08 2.92 8.43
C SER A 114 19.70 3.94 7.48
N ILE A 115 20.66 3.54 6.66
CA ILE A 115 21.33 4.40 5.67
C ILE A 115 20.34 4.95 4.64
N PHE A 116 19.44 4.09 4.15
CA PHE A 116 18.38 4.52 3.24
C PHE A 116 17.42 5.52 3.88
N ASN A 117 17.01 5.27 5.13
CA ASN A 117 16.14 6.17 5.88
C ASN A 117 16.76 7.53 6.12
N GLU A 118 18.04 7.60 6.47
CA GLU A 118 18.76 8.86 6.62
C GLU A 118 18.82 9.64 5.30
N ALA A 119 19.07 8.93 4.18
CA ALA A 119 19.04 9.54 2.86
C ALA A 119 17.66 10.07 2.48
N LEU A 120 16.60 9.32 2.81
CA LEU A 120 15.21 9.71 2.57
C LEU A 120 14.85 10.99 3.35
N VAL A 121 15.28 11.10 4.60
CA VAL A 121 15.10 12.31 5.43
C VAL A 121 15.91 13.47 4.87
N LEU A 122 17.19 13.26 4.54
CA LEU A 122 18.08 14.30 4.00
C LEU A 122 17.54 14.95 2.73
N THR A 123 16.95 14.13 1.86
CA THR A 123 16.41 14.60 0.56
C THR A 123 15.04 15.28 0.68
N GLY A 124 14.39 15.24 1.85
CA GLY A 124 13.04 15.74 2.05
C GLY A 124 11.95 14.89 1.37
N LEU A 125 12.30 13.72 0.83
CA LEU A 125 11.35 12.82 0.18
C LEU A 125 10.33 12.23 1.16
N CYS A 126 10.67 12.12 2.44
CA CYS A 126 9.72 11.68 3.49
C CYS A 126 8.43 12.47 3.45
N ASP A 127 8.51 13.80 3.40
CA ASP A 127 7.33 14.67 3.40
C ASP A 127 6.51 14.52 2.11
N SER A 128 7.20 14.34 0.98
CA SER A 128 6.55 14.09 -0.32
C SER A 128 5.81 12.75 -0.32
N LEU A 129 6.40 11.70 0.27
CA LEU A 129 5.80 10.36 0.35
C LEU A 129 4.66 10.27 1.37
N LYS A 130 4.60 11.18 2.34
CA LYS A 130 3.45 11.33 3.26
C LYS A 130 2.22 11.93 2.59
N GLN A 131 2.38 12.59 1.46
CA GLN A 131 1.27 13.12 0.68
C GLN A 131 0.56 12.00 -0.11
N TYR A 132 -0.30 11.26 0.56
CA TYR A 132 -1.04 10.16 -0.07
C TYR A 132 -2.30 10.62 -0.83
N ILE A 133 -2.75 11.86 -0.62
CA ILE A 133 -3.81 12.50 -1.42
C ILE A 133 -3.15 13.47 -2.40
N ASP A 134 -3.57 13.43 -3.65
CA ASP A 134 -3.09 14.36 -4.67
C ASP A 134 -3.76 15.73 -4.53
N PRO A 135 -3.03 16.75 -4.05
CA PRO A 135 -3.62 18.08 -3.85
C PRO A 135 -3.91 18.82 -5.17
N THR A 136 -3.36 18.34 -6.28
CA THR A 136 -3.57 18.94 -7.59
C THR A 136 -4.79 18.38 -8.32
N TYR A 137 -5.35 17.29 -7.80
CA TYR A 137 -6.55 16.71 -8.36
C TYR A 137 -7.78 17.46 -7.89
N PHE A 138 -8.53 17.97 -8.84
CA PHE A 138 -9.81 18.63 -8.60
C PHE A 138 -10.90 17.90 -9.36
N CYS A 139 -11.94 17.52 -8.65
CA CYS A 139 -13.19 17.02 -9.21
C CYS A 139 -14.31 17.91 -8.69
N SER A 140 -15.15 18.47 -9.57
CA SER A 140 -16.28 19.27 -9.11
C SER A 140 -17.28 18.39 -8.34
N GLU A 141 -17.94 18.94 -7.33
CA GLU A 141 -18.94 18.22 -6.55
C GLU A 141 -20.04 17.62 -7.44
N ASP A 142 -20.41 18.33 -8.52
CA ASP A 142 -21.40 17.88 -9.50
C ASP A 142 -20.93 16.67 -10.32
N SER A 143 -19.62 16.44 -10.42
CA SER A 143 -19.03 15.35 -11.19
C SER A 143 -18.72 14.12 -10.33
N VAL A 144 -18.68 14.26 -9.01
CA VAL A 144 -18.41 13.16 -8.09
C VAL A 144 -19.52 12.12 -8.21
N ASN A 145 -19.14 10.87 -8.36
CA ASN A 145 -20.06 9.74 -8.54
C ASN A 145 -20.84 9.70 -9.86
N GLN A 146 -20.56 10.56 -10.83
CA GLN A 146 -21.10 10.40 -12.18
C GLN A 146 -20.32 9.29 -12.93
N ASP A 147 -21.07 8.43 -13.61
CA ASP A 147 -20.48 7.40 -14.45
C ASP A 147 -20.08 8.00 -15.80
N ILE A 148 -18.80 7.84 -16.16
CA ILE A 148 -18.33 8.13 -17.50
C ILE A 148 -18.32 6.83 -18.29
N ILE A 149 -19.01 6.81 -19.43
CA ILE A 149 -18.96 5.69 -20.34
C ILE A 149 -17.85 5.94 -21.34
N ILE A 150 -16.78 5.13 -21.25
CA ILE A 150 -15.68 5.16 -22.22
C ILE A 150 -15.90 4.05 -23.24
N HIS A 151 -15.94 4.44 -24.51
CA HIS A 151 -16.01 3.50 -25.64
C HIS A 151 -14.60 3.24 -26.18
N THR A 152 -14.12 2.00 -26.07
CA THR A 152 -12.82 1.61 -26.59
C THR A 152 -12.94 0.27 -27.32
N GLY A 153 -12.72 0.28 -28.63
CA GLY A 153 -12.64 -0.95 -29.42
C GLY A 153 -13.88 -1.84 -29.36
N GLY A 154 -15.08 -1.25 -29.27
CA GLY A 154 -16.35 -2.01 -29.20
C GLY A 154 -16.78 -2.44 -27.80
N SER A 155 -15.99 -2.15 -26.79
CA SER A 155 -16.33 -2.40 -25.39
C SER A 155 -16.68 -1.09 -24.68
N GLN A 156 -17.68 -1.15 -23.79
CA GLN A 156 -18.06 -0.04 -22.92
C GLN A 156 -17.48 -0.27 -21.53
N TYR A 157 -16.79 0.73 -20.99
CA TYR A 157 -16.30 0.72 -19.62
C TYR A 157 -16.94 1.91 -18.88
N ALA A 158 -17.62 1.63 -17.79
CA ALA A 158 -18.08 2.69 -16.88
C ALA A 158 -16.93 3.04 -15.93
N MET A 159 -16.49 4.29 -15.93
CA MET A 159 -15.58 4.84 -14.92
C MET A 159 -16.35 5.83 -14.07
N ARG A 160 -16.12 5.80 -12.78
CA ARG A 160 -16.73 6.76 -11.85
C ARG A 160 -15.68 7.78 -11.44
N TYR A 161 -16.05 9.04 -11.47
CA TYR A 161 -15.22 10.08 -10.88
C TYR A 161 -15.17 9.91 -9.36
N VAL A 162 -13.96 9.90 -8.82
CA VAL A 162 -13.73 9.89 -7.37
C VAL A 162 -13.48 11.33 -6.90
N GLY A 163 -13.96 11.67 -5.72
CA GLY A 163 -13.76 13.01 -5.13
C GLY A 163 -12.30 13.32 -4.80
N THR A 164 -11.50 12.28 -4.55
CA THR A 164 -10.08 12.39 -4.25
C THR A 164 -9.27 11.40 -5.09
N ARG A 165 -8.07 11.80 -5.51
CA ARG A 165 -7.12 10.90 -6.15
C ARG A 165 -6.00 10.55 -5.18
N MET A 166 -5.83 9.24 -4.94
CA MET A 166 -4.76 8.75 -4.08
C MET A 166 -3.44 8.61 -4.82
N LYS A 167 -2.36 9.07 -4.22
CA LYS A 167 -0.99 8.74 -4.62
C LYS A 167 -0.60 7.43 -3.96
N ARG A 168 -0.04 6.52 -4.75
CA ARG A 168 0.40 5.21 -4.28
C ARG A 168 1.86 5.03 -4.65
N TYR A 169 2.65 4.52 -3.72
CA TYR A 169 4.10 4.36 -3.89
C TYR A 169 4.48 2.91 -3.66
N THR A 170 5.50 2.46 -4.36
CA THR A 170 6.20 1.21 -4.10
C THR A 170 7.67 1.55 -3.92
N ALA A 171 8.28 1.13 -2.82
CA ALA A 171 9.70 1.29 -2.59
C ALA A 171 10.38 -0.09 -2.67
N PHE A 172 11.50 -0.12 -3.36
CA PHE A 172 12.47 -1.22 -3.32
C PHE A 172 13.71 -0.64 -2.67
N VAL A 173 14.10 -1.18 -1.54
CA VAL A 173 15.15 -0.61 -0.70
C VAL A 173 16.20 -1.68 -0.39
N GLU A 174 17.47 -1.27 -0.38
CA GLU A 174 18.57 -2.12 0.03
C GLU A 174 18.76 -2.05 1.53
N THR A 175 19.19 -3.17 2.12
CA THR A 175 19.57 -3.22 3.54
C THR A 175 20.98 -2.64 3.76
N ASP A 176 21.25 -2.23 4.99
CA ASP A 176 22.57 -1.74 5.39
C ASP A 176 23.67 -2.77 5.16
N GLU A 177 23.34 -4.07 5.22
CA GLU A 177 24.26 -5.16 4.87
C GLU A 177 24.66 -5.12 3.40
N VAL A 178 23.72 -4.84 2.50
CA VAL A 178 23.99 -4.69 1.06
C VAL A 178 24.85 -3.45 0.79
N TYR A 179 24.56 -2.35 1.47
CA TYR A 179 25.39 -1.14 1.40
C TYR A 179 26.83 -1.42 1.88
N ALA A 180 26.99 -2.07 3.02
CA ALA A 180 28.30 -2.42 3.58
C ALA A 180 29.10 -3.34 2.65
N ALA A 181 28.44 -4.31 2.00
CA ALA A 181 29.08 -5.19 1.00
C ALA A 181 29.62 -4.42 -0.20
N ASN A 182 29.11 -3.22 -0.47
CA ASN A 182 29.56 -2.30 -1.53
C ASN A 182 30.46 -1.16 -1.00
N GLY A 183 30.94 -1.25 0.25
CA GLY A 183 31.83 -0.28 0.86
C GLY A 183 31.16 1.02 1.32
N ILE A 184 29.84 1.00 1.50
CA ILE A 184 29.04 2.12 1.99
C ILE A 184 28.60 1.76 3.40
N HIS A 185 29.11 2.47 4.41
CA HIS A 185 28.87 2.15 5.82
C HIS A 185 28.02 3.20 6.53
N ASP A 186 27.89 4.38 5.93
CA ASP A 186 27.10 5.48 6.46
C ASP A 186 26.60 6.42 5.32
N LEU A 187 25.84 7.44 5.74
CA LEU A 187 25.28 8.42 4.81
C LEU A 187 26.34 9.24 4.06
N ASP A 188 27.51 9.47 4.63
CA ASP A 188 28.56 10.26 4.00
C ASP A 188 29.28 9.43 2.91
N ASP A 189 29.49 8.15 3.14
CA ASP A 189 29.93 7.20 2.11
C ASP A 189 28.92 7.13 0.96
N LEU A 190 27.62 7.06 1.28
CA LEU A 190 26.56 7.06 0.27
C LEU A 190 26.57 8.36 -0.57
N LYS A 191 26.74 9.52 0.06
CA LYS A 191 26.87 10.79 -0.66
C LYS A 191 28.10 10.84 -1.57
N ALA A 192 29.24 10.34 -1.07
CA ALA A 192 30.47 10.27 -1.86
C ALA A 192 30.29 9.36 -3.07
N HIS A 193 29.69 8.20 -2.88
CA HIS A 193 29.37 7.26 -3.96
C HIS A 193 28.42 7.89 -5.00
N ALA A 194 27.31 8.48 -4.53
CA ALA A 194 26.33 9.14 -5.41
C ALA A 194 26.96 10.27 -6.23
N LYS A 195 27.85 11.05 -5.62
CA LYS A 195 28.60 12.11 -6.32
C LYS A 195 29.50 11.52 -7.39
N GLN A 196 30.23 10.44 -7.09
CA GLN A 196 31.12 9.79 -8.06
C GLN A 196 30.32 9.25 -9.26
N VAL A 197 29.20 8.59 -9.02
CA VAL A 197 28.31 8.08 -10.08
C VAL A 197 27.76 9.21 -10.93
N TYR A 198 27.32 10.30 -10.30
CA TYR A 198 26.82 11.48 -11.02
C TYR A 198 27.89 12.12 -11.89
N ASP A 199 29.09 12.32 -11.35
CA ASP A 199 30.22 12.91 -12.09
C ASP A 199 30.61 12.01 -13.28
N GLN A 200 30.60 10.69 -13.13
CA GLN A 200 30.85 9.74 -14.22
C GLN A 200 29.76 9.81 -15.29
N MET A 201 28.48 9.81 -14.89
CA MET A 201 27.36 9.95 -15.84
C MET A 201 27.45 11.25 -16.64
N MET A 202 27.79 12.37 -15.99
CA MET A 202 27.97 13.67 -16.66
C MET A 202 29.13 13.64 -17.66
N GLN A 203 30.22 12.99 -17.30
CA GLN A 203 31.39 12.85 -18.17
C GLN A 203 31.09 11.98 -19.41
N ASP A 204 30.36 10.87 -19.21
CA ASP A 204 29.94 10.00 -20.31
C ASP A 204 28.94 10.70 -21.24
N CYS A 205 28.00 11.46 -20.68
CA CYS A 205 27.06 12.28 -21.45
C CYS A 205 27.76 13.34 -22.28
N MET A 206 28.70 14.08 -21.70
CA MET A 206 29.51 15.10 -22.42
C MET A 206 30.37 14.47 -23.52
N THR A 207 30.92 13.29 -23.27
CA THR A 207 31.72 12.56 -24.28
C THR A 207 30.86 12.10 -25.46
N THR A 208 29.64 11.65 -25.16
CA THR A 208 28.65 11.22 -26.17
C THR A 208 28.18 12.40 -27.02
N ILE A 209 27.85 13.54 -26.39
CA ILE A 209 27.47 14.78 -27.09
C ILE A 209 28.62 15.29 -27.95
N GLY A 210 29.83 15.29 -27.40
CA GLY A 210 31.03 15.74 -28.14
C GLY A 210 31.38 14.88 -29.38
N ARG A 211 30.98 13.58 -29.36
CA ARG A 211 31.08 12.70 -30.54
C ARG A 211 30.01 12.96 -31.58
N THR A 212 28.82 13.36 -31.14
CA THR A 212 27.67 13.61 -32.04
C THR A 212 27.77 14.98 -32.72
N VAL A 213 28.50 15.95 -32.17
CA VAL A 213 28.63 17.32 -32.68
C VAL A 213 29.93 17.52 -33.49
N ARG A 214 30.59 16.47 -33.97
CA ARG A 214 31.57 16.63 -35.02
C ARG A 214 30.85 16.82 -36.35
N ILE A 215 30.44 18.05 -36.62
CA ILE A 215 30.06 18.52 -37.94
C ILE A 215 31.39 18.64 -38.77
N PRO A 216 31.43 18.10 -39.99
CA PRO A 216 32.59 18.17 -40.85
C PRO A 216 32.93 19.60 -41.27
#